data_5f871ceefe1850f409de2da7ce9c21e5
#
_entry.id   5f871ceefe1850f409de2da7ce9c21e5
#
_cell.length_a   1.000
_cell.length_b   1.000
_cell.length_c   1.000
_cell.angle_alpha   90.00
_cell.angle_beta   90.00
_cell.angle_gamma   90.00
#
_symmetry.space_group_name_H-M   'P 1'
#
loop_
_entity.id
_entity.type
_entity.pdbx_description
1 polymer ?
#
loop_
_entity_poly.entity_id
_entity_poly.type
_entity_poly.pdbx_seq_one_letter_code
_entity_poly.pdbx_strand_id
1 'polypeptide(L)'
;MTKKQRKILMDAHLSEELLGEVDHYLKDVGSALSGTMLEKETYLTMLCNDIADFVTDNSNVTINNIIGELGTPETHADVFLENKTKDTPEMIRKRMTFRRIVLIAAIIVVIIVGVVYTSALIDAHFSIKGTEHESVSYIEILSDIS
;
A
#
# COMPACT_ATOMS: atom_id res chain seq x y z
N MET A 1 7.55 4.24 25.19
CA MET A 1 6.57 4.53 24.09
C MET A 1 5.67 5.70 24.46
N THR A 2 5.35 6.60 23.49
CA THR A 2 4.42 7.72 23.70
C THR A 2 2.95 7.27 23.57
N LYS A 3 2.01 8.09 24.09
CA LYS A 3 0.56 7.81 23.94
C LYS A 3 0.13 7.65 22.48
N LYS A 4 0.73 8.43 21.56
CA LYS A 4 0.46 8.38 20.13
C LYS A 4 0.92 7.06 19.51
N GLN A 5 2.14 6.64 19.80
CA GLN A 5 2.72 5.38 19.34
C GLN A 5 1.91 4.18 19.81
N ARG A 6 1.53 4.18 21.10
CA ARG A 6 0.68 3.12 21.66
C ARG A 6 -0.67 3.03 20.96
N LYS A 7 -1.30 4.18 20.66
CA LYS A 7 -2.58 4.20 19.94
C LYS A 7 -2.47 3.57 18.57
N ILE A 8 -1.42 3.90 17.81
CA ILE A 8 -1.17 3.33 16.45
C ILE A 8 -1.13 1.79 16.52
N LEU A 9 -0.37 1.24 17.46
CA LEU A 9 -0.21 -0.21 17.61
C LEU A 9 -1.48 -0.90 18.12
N MET A 10 -2.25 -0.24 19.01
CA MET A 10 -3.53 -0.77 19.46
C MET A 10 -4.59 -0.78 18.34
N ASP A 11 -4.62 0.23 17.50
CA ASP A 11 -5.52 0.30 16.35
C ASP A 11 -5.23 -0.80 15.31
N ALA A 12 -4.00 -1.32 15.28
CA ALA A 12 -3.58 -2.46 14.45
C ALA A 12 -3.87 -3.84 15.09
N HIS A 13 -4.62 -3.88 16.20
CA HIS A 13 -5.04 -5.11 16.89
C HIS A 13 -3.90 -6.05 17.35
N LEU A 14 -2.74 -5.49 17.76
CA LEU A 14 -1.70 -6.27 18.40
C LEU A 14 -2.19 -6.91 19.71
N SER A 15 -1.79 -8.16 19.97
CA SER A 15 -2.00 -8.80 21.27
C SER A 15 -1.23 -8.04 22.35
N GLU A 16 -1.71 -8.10 23.61
CA GLU A 16 -1.02 -7.40 24.71
C GLU A 16 0.41 -7.90 24.92
N GLU A 17 0.65 -9.20 24.69
CA GLU A 17 1.98 -9.81 24.76
C GLU A 17 2.91 -9.22 23.71
N LEU A 18 2.50 -9.24 22.43
CA LEU A 18 3.28 -8.66 21.32
C LEU A 18 3.48 -7.15 21.49
N LEU A 19 2.50 -6.44 22.03
CA LEU A 19 2.62 -5.01 22.33
C LEU A 19 3.72 -4.72 23.38
N GLY A 20 3.87 -5.61 24.37
CA GLY A 20 4.96 -5.53 25.35
C GLY A 20 6.34 -5.75 24.71
N GLU A 21 6.46 -6.74 23.84
CA GLU A 21 7.70 -7.02 23.11
C GLU A 21 8.08 -5.89 22.13
N VAL A 22 7.08 -5.33 21.42
CA VAL A 22 7.27 -4.17 20.54
C VAL A 22 7.67 -2.92 21.34
N ASP A 23 7.11 -2.68 22.54
CA ASP A 23 7.53 -1.55 23.39
C ASP A 23 9.00 -1.67 23.81
N HIS A 24 9.46 -2.89 24.12
CA HIS A 24 10.89 -3.16 24.42
C HIS A 24 11.76 -2.88 23.20
N TYR A 25 11.41 -3.43 22.05
CA TYR A 25 12.12 -3.21 20.81
C TYR A 25 12.22 -1.71 20.44
N LEU A 26 11.11 -0.96 20.55
CA LEU A 26 11.11 0.49 20.30
C LEU A 26 11.99 1.28 21.28
N LYS A 27 12.12 0.83 22.53
CA LYS A 27 13.05 1.42 23.50
C LYS A 27 14.51 1.17 23.11
N ASP A 28 14.81 -0.06 22.66
CA ASP A 28 16.15 -0.43 22.23
C ASP A 28 16.55 0.38 20.98
N VAL A 29 15.66 0.46 19.98
CA VAL A 29 15.87 1.34 18.82
C VAL A 29 16.06 2.79 19.25
N GLY A 30 15.20 3.34 20.11
CA GLY A 30 15.30 4.71 20.60
C GLY A 30 16.61 5.00 21.37
N SER A 31 17.17 4.00 22.04
CA SER A 31 18.46 4.08 22.73
C SER A 31 19.64 4.09 21.77
N ALA A 32 19.55 3.32 20.68
CA ALA A 32 20.57 3.24 19.64
C ALA A 32 20.62 4.50 18.75
N LEU A 33 19.50 5.20 18.56
CA LEU A 33 19.46 6.42 17.74
C LEU A 33 20.27 7.56 18.35
N SER A 34 21.05 8.27 17.51
CA SER A 34 21.84 9.45 17.86
C SER A 34 21.21 10.72 17.31
N GLY A 35 20.43 11.46 18.12
CA GLY A 35 19.76 12.67 17.66
C GLY A 35 19.00 13.40 18.77
N THR A 36 18.32 14.49 18.39
CA THR A 36 17.45 15.21 19.31
C THR A 36 16.22 14.37 19.67
N MET A 37 15.59 14.69 20.81
CA MET A 37 14.39 13.98 21.24
C MET A 37 13.27 14.02 20.20
N LEU A 38 13.11 15.15 19.50
CA LEU A 38 12.09 15.33 18.46
C LEU A 38 12.36 14.46 17.23
N GLU A 39 13.63 14.38 16.78
CA GLU A 39 14.03 13.51 15.65
C GLU A 39 13.78 12.05 15.98
N LYS A 40 14.18 11.60 17.19
CA LYS A 40 13.94 10.23 17.66
C LYS A 40 12.45 9.90 17.73
N GLU A 41 11.63 10.80 18.31
CA GLU A 41 10.19 10.58 18.43
C GLU A 41 9.52 10.50 17.06
N THR A 42 9.94 11.33 16.11
CA THR A 42 9.45 11.30 14.73
C THR A 42 9.78 9.96 14.08
N TYR A 43 11.04 9.52 14.18
CA TYR A 43 11.48 8.25 13.62
C TYR A 43 10.75 7.05 14.24
N LEU A 44 10.65 7.00 15.58
CA LEU A 44 9.94 5.93 16.28
C LEU A 44 8.42 5.91 15.95
N THR A 45 7.83 7.08 15.70
CA THR A 45 6.43 7.13 15.26
C THR A 45 6.25 6.57 13.85
N MET A 46 7.21 6.79 12.95
CA MET A 46 7.22 6.16 11.63
C MET A 46 7.37 4.65 11.72
N LEU A 47 8.32 4.18 12.53
CA LEU A 47 8.53 2.76 12.78
C LEU A 47 7.28 2.08 13.37
N CYS A 48 6.54 2.75 14.25
CA CYS A 48 5.26 2.23 14.76
C CYS A 48 4.21 2.05 13.66
N ASN A 49 4.15 2.95 12.66
CA ASN A 49 3.25 2.77 11.53
C ASN A 49 3.70 1.59 10.64
N ASP A 50 5.02 1.44 10.41
CA ASP A 50 5.54 0.31 9.62
C ASP A 50 5.26 -1.03 10.31
N ILE A 51 5.38 -1.09 11.66
CA ILE A 51 5.01 -2.27 12.45
C ILE A 51 3.49 -2.54 12.34
N ALA A 52 2.67 -1.50 12.47
CA ALA A 52 1.22 -1.63 12.39
C ALA A 52 0.76 -2.13 11.01
N ASP A 53 1.34 -1.59 9.94
CA ASP A 53 1.07 -2.03 8.57
C ASP A 53 1.52 -3.49 8.37
N PHE A 54 2.71 -3.87 8.86
CA PHE A 54 3.22 -5.24 8.78
C PHE A 54 2.31 -6.24 9.51
N VAL A 55 1.86 -5.91 10.73
CA VAL A 55 0.98 -6.78 11.51
C VAL A 55 -0.41 -6.90 10.87
N THR A 56 -0.91 -5.83 10.26
CA THR A 56 -2.21 -5.84 9.57
C THR A 56 -2.18 -6.72 8.32
N ASP A 57 -1.05 -6.71 7.60
CA ASP A 57 -0.89 -7.46 6.36
C ASP A 57 -0.54 -8.96 6.60
N ASN A 58 -0.16 -9.33 7.82
CA ASN A 58 0.30 -10.68 8.13
C ASN A 58 -0.45 -11.28 9.32
N SER A 59 -0.75 -12.57 9.26
CA SER A 59 -1.31 -13.33 10.38
C SER A 59 -0.22 -13.99 11.23
N ASN A 60 -0.44 -14.09 12.55
CA ASN A 60 0.47 -14.76 13.49
C ASN A 60 1.88 -14.16 13.55
N VAL A 61 1.95 -12.82 13.56
CA VAL A 61 3.21 -12.09 13.66
C VAL A 61 3.84 -12.25 15.04
N THR A 62 5.14 -12.50 15.08
CA THR A 62 5.97 -12.50 16.29
C THR A 62 6.96 -11.34 16.24
N ILE A 63 7.58 -11.01 17.38
CA ILE A 63 8.62 -9.97 17.43
C ILE A 63 9.82 -10.31 16.52
N ASN A 64 10.16 -11.59 16.39
CA ASN A 64 11.24 -12.02 15.50
C ASN A 64 10.93 -11.78 14.03
N ASN A 65 9.65 -11.90 13.62
CA ASN A 65 9.22 -11.57 12.27
C ASN A 65 9.33 -10.06 12.02
N ILE A 66 8.95 -9.24 13.01
CA ILE A 66 9.06 -7.78 12.94
C ILE A 66 10.52 -7.36 12.82
N ILE A 67 11.41 -7.88 13.66
CA ILE A 67 12.84 -7.57 13.62
C ILE A 67 13.47 -8.06 12.31
N GLY A 68 13.09 -9.25 11.83
CA GLY A 68 13.57 -9.80 10.57
C GLY A 68 13.19 -8.95 9.34
N GLU A 69 12.02 -8.36 9.33
CA GLU A 69 11.52 -7.54 8.21
C GLU A 69 11.96 -6.07 8.32
N LEU A 70 11.87 -5.48 9.51
CA LEU A 70 12.11 -4.04 9.71
C LEU A 70 13.54 -3.72 10.12
N GLY A 71 14.29 -4.69 10.66
CA GLY A 71 15.69 -4.54 11.05
C GLY A 71 15.91 -4.54 12.55
N THR A 72 17.20 -4.69 12.94
CA THR A 72 17.64 -4.62 14.33
C THR A 72 17.78 -3.18 14.80
N PRO A 73 17.88 -2.92 16.13
CA PRO A 73 18.15 -1.58 16.65
C PRO A 73 19.41 -0.94 16.06
N GLU A 74 20.46 -1.72 15.78
CA GLU A 74 21.70 -1.24 15.18
C GLU A 74 21.48 -0.80 13.73
N THR A 75 20.74 -1.61 12.95
CA THR A 75 20.40 -1.27 11.57
C THR A 75 19.61 0.06 11.50
N HIS A 76 18.69 0.27 12.45
CA HIS A 76 17.97 1.54 12.56
C HIS A 76 18.86 2.71 12.90
N ALA A 77 19.87 2.52 13.77
CA ALA A 77 20.84 3.54 14.11
C ALA A 77 21.67 3.96 12.88
N ASP A 78 22.14 3.00 12.08
CA ASP A 78 22.90 3.25 10.87
C ASP A 78 22.08 4.01 9.81
N VAL A 79 20.86 3.56 9.56
CA VAL A 79 19.91 4.24 8.62
C VAL A 79 19.58 5.65 9.09
N PHE A 80 19.40 5.84 10.40
CA PHE A 80 19.11 7.14 10.98
C PHE A 80 20.28 8.12 10.81
N LEU A 81 21.51 7.67 11.05
CA LEU A 81 22.73 8.46 10.85
C LEU A 81 22.97 8.79 9.37
N GLU A 82 22.78 7.82 8.49
CA GLU A 82 22.91 8.03 7.04
C GLU A 82 21.90 9.08 6.52
N ASN A 83 20.67 9.03 7.01
CA ASN A 83 19.64 10.02 6.64
C ASN A 83 19.95 11.41 7.20
N LYS A 84 20.63 11.49 8.37
CA LYS A 84 21.02 12.75 8.99
C LYS A 84 22.17 13.45 8.26
N THR A 85 23.08 12.69 7.67
CA THR A 85 24.21 13.22 6.89
C THR A 85 23.78 13.69 5.49
N LYS A 86 22.66 13.22 4.99
CA LYS A 86 22.14 13.56 3.64
C LYS A 86 21.15 14.74 3.64
N ASP A 87 21.11 15.54 4.72
CA ASP A 87 20.28 16.74 4.89
C ASP A 87 19.23 16.97 3.79
N THR A 88 18.05 16.38 3.94
CA THR A 88 16.81 17.00 3.47
C THR A 88 15.58 16.34 4.14
N PRO A 89 14.76 17.09 4.91
CA PRO A 89 13.54 16.58 5.54
C PRO A 89 12.47 16.10 4.54
N GLU A 90 12.68 16.32 3.25
CA GLU A 90 11.76 15.93 2.19
C GLU A 90 11.84 14.43 1.80
N MET A 91 12.98 13.76 2.00
CA MET A 91 13.15 12.36 1.57
C MET A 91 12.43 11.36 2.47
N ILE A 92 12.29 11.64 3.76
CA ILE A 92 11.61 10.75 4.71
C ILE A 92 10.10 10.67 4.38
N ARG A 93 9.52 11.77 3.91
CA ARG A 93 8.11 11.84 3.47
C ARG A 93 7.85 11.07 2.16
N LYS A 94 8.88 10.93 1.31
CA LYS A 94 8.76 10.32 -0.03
C LYS A 94 8.59 8.79 -0.02
N ARG A 95 9.17 8.07 0.96
CA ARG A 95 9.15 6.59 0.97
C ARG A 95 7.77 6.01 1.34
N MET A 96 7.07 6.64 2.31
CA MET A 96 5.70 6.23 2.66
C MET A 96 4.68 6.54 1.55
N THR A 97 4.89 7.66 0.84
CA THR A 97 4.02 8.06 -0.27
C THR A 97 4.18 7.13 -1.47
N PHE A 98 5.37 6.54 -1.68
CA PHE A 98 5.66 5.73 -2.85
C PHE A 98 4.84 4.42 -2.88
N ARG A 99 4.72 3.70 -1.77
CA ARG A 99 3.86 2.48 -1.70
C ARG A 99 2.38 2.81 -1.94
N ARG A 100 1.89 3.90 -1.36
CA ARG A 100 0.50 4.36 -1.58
C ARG A 100 0.29 4.83 -3.03
N ILE A 101 1.26 5.52 -3.61
CA ILE A 101 1.21 5.96 -5.02
C ILE A 101 1.21 4.75 -5.96
N VAL A 102 2.03 3.72 -5.70
CA VAL A 102 2.06 2.49 -6.50
C VAL A 102 0.73 1.73 -6.42
N LEU A 103 0.12 1.63 -5.23
CA LEU A 103 -1.20 1.02 -5.05
C LEU A 103 -2.29 1.79 -5.81
N ILE A 104 -2.30 3.12 -5.70
CA ILE A 104 -3.26 3.97 -6.42
C ILE A 104 -3.06 3.85 -7.93
N ALA A 105 -1.82 3.85 -8.41
CA ALA A 105 -1.50 3.67 -9.82
C ALA A 105 -1.97 2.29 -10.33
N ALA A 106 -1.79 1.22 -9.57
CA ALA A 106 -2.27 -0.12 -9.91
C ALA A 106 -3.82 -0.17 -10.02
N ILE A 107 -4.53 0.48 -9.10
CA ILE A 107 -6.00 0.57 -9.15
C ILE A 107 -6.46 1.33 -10.40
N ILE A 108 -5.81 2.44 -10.73
CA ILE A 108 -6.14 3.24 -11.93
C ILE A 108 -5.95 2.40 -13.21
N VAL A 109 -4.86 1.63 -13.31
CA VAL A 109 -4.60 0.74 -14.45
C VAL A 109 -5.71 -0.31 -14.59
N VAL A 110 -6.13 -0.93 -13.49
CA VAL A 110 -7.23 -1.92 -13.50
C VAL A 110 -8.54 -1.30 -13.98
N ILE A 111 -8.85 -0.08 -13.55
CA ILE A 111 -10.06 0.64 -13.99
C ILE A 111 -9.99 0.94 -15.48
N ILE A 112 -8.86 1.43 -16.00
CA ILE A 112 -8.69 1.74 -17.42
C ILE A 112 -8.85 0.48 -18.27
N VAL A 113 -8.21 -0.63 -17.88
CA VAL A 113 -8.35 -1.91 -18.58
C VAL A 113 -9.80 -2.40 -18.57
N GLY A 114 -10.50 -2.27 -17.44
CA GLY A 114 -11.91 -2.62 -17.31
C GLY A 114 -12.82 -1.81 -18.25
N VAL A 115 -12.60 -0.50 -18.34
CA VAL A 115 -13.36 0.39 -19.24
C VAL A 115 -13.12 0.06 -20.71
N VAL A 116 -11.85 -0.16 -21.09
CA VAL A 116 -11.51 -0.53 -22.48
C VAL A 116 -12.12 -1.89 -22.84
N TYR A 117 -12.10 -2.86 -21.93
CA TYR A 117 -12.69 -4.18 -22.18
C TYR A 117 -14.22 -4.12 -22.34
N THR A 118 -14.90 -3.34 -21.49
CA THR A 118 -16.36 -3.16 -21.59
C THR A 118 -16.77 -2.42 -22.85
N SER A 119 -16.04 -1.40 -23.31
CA SER A 119 -16.33 -0.70 -24.56
C SER A 119 -16.17 -1.61 -25.78
N ALA A 120 -15.13 -2.45 -25.81
CA ALA A 120 -14.93 -3.41 -26.87
C ALA A 120 -16.05 -4.47 -26.95
N LEU A 121 -16.58 -4.91 -25.81
CA LEU A 121 -17.71 -5.83 -25.77
C LEU A 121 -19.01 -5.18 -26.27
N ILE A 122 -19.22 -3.91 -25.97
CA ILE A 122 -20.39 -3.15 -26.44
C ILE A 122 -20.34 -2.99 -27.96
N ASP A 123 -19.18 -2.61 -28.52
CA ASP A 123 -19.00 -2.47 -29.97
C ASP A 123 -19.20 -3.79 -30.70
N ALA A 124 -18.70 -4.90 -30.16
CA ALA A 124 -18.94 -6.24 -30.71
C ALA A 124 -20.44 -6.61 -30.71
N HIS A 125 -21.17 -6.24 -29.66
CA HIS A 125 -22.59 -6.54 -29.53
C HIS A 125 -23.47 -5.70 -30.48
N PHE A 126 -23.07 -4.46 -30.73
CA PHE A 126 -23.76 -3.58 -31.70
C PHE A 126 -23.46 -3.99 -33.15
N SER A 127 -22.26 -4.46 -33.46
CA SER A 127 -21.87 -4.92 -34.79
C SER A 127 -22.66 -6.18 -35.22
N ILE A 128 -22.98 -7.08 -34.27
CA ILE A 128 -23.76 -8.30 -34.55
C ILE A 128 -25.24 -7.93 -34.87
N LYS A 129 -25.83 -6.94 -34.20
CA LYS A 129 -27.18 -6.50 -34.46
C LYS A 129 -27.38 -5.75 -35.80
N GLY A 130 -26.30 -5.06 -36.26
CA GLY A 130 -26.32 -4.35 -37.53
C GLY A 130 -26.42 -5.29 -38.75
N THR A 131 -25.81 -6.46 -38.69
CA THR A 131 -25.84 -7.44 -39.79
C THR A 131 -27.15 -8.21 -39.93
N GLU A 132 -27.89 -8.38 -38.82
CA GLU A 132 -29.24 -9.01 -38.90
C GLU A 132 -30.28 -8.13 -39.61
N HIS A 133 -30.21 -6.81 -39.47
CA HIS A 133 -31.15 -5.90 -40.10
C HIS A 133 -30.95 -5.76 -41.62
N GLU A 134 -29.72 -5.88 -42.11
CA GLU A 134 -29.42 -5.83 -43.53
C GLU A 134 -29.89 -7.09 -44.27
N SER A 135 -29.72 -8.27 -43.67
CA SER A 135 -30.13 -9.54 -44.29
C SER A 135 -31.64 -9.69 -44.44
N VAL A 136 -32.43 -9.13 -43.52
CA VAL A 136 -33.90 -9.18 -43.59
C VAL A 136 -34.43 -8.28 -44.71
N SER A 137 -33.84 -7.12 -44.95
CA SER A 137 -34.28 -6.20 -45.99
C SER A 137 -34.03 -6.73 -47.41
N TYR A 138 -32.99 -7.51 -47.64
CA TYR A 138 -32.71 -8.16 -48.94
C TYR A 138 -33.72 -9.26 -49.29
N ILE A 139 -34.20 -10.01 -48.29
CA ILE A 139 -35.19 -11.09 -48.49
C ILE A 139 -36.56 -10.51 -48.85
N GLU A 140 -36.94 -9.38 -48.26
CA GLU A 140 -38.25 -8.74 -48.51
C GLU A 140 -38.30 -8.15 -49.92
N ILE A 141 -37.25 -7.58 -50.45
CA ILE A 141 -37.14 -7.05 -51.81
C ILE A 141 -37.25 -8.18 -52.88
N LEU A 142 -36.69 -9.36 -52.59
CA LEU A 142 -36.73 -10.50 -53.50
C LEU A 142 -38.12 -11.17 -53.56
N SER A 143 -38.95 -11.06 -52.53
CA SER A 143 -40.31 -11.61 -52.51
C SER A 143 -41.33 -10.76 -53.30
N ASP A 144 -41.04 -9.48 -53.51
CA ASP A 144 -41.95 -8.56 -54.25
C ASP A 144 -41.73 -8.61 -55.78
N ILE A 145 -40.73 -9.35 -56.26
CA ILE A 145 -40.39 -9.47 -57.71
C ILE A 145 -40.87 -10.82 -58.32
N SER A 146 -41.48 -11.69 -57.50
CA SER A 146 -41.96 -13.00 -57.94
C SER A 146 -43.47 -13.01 -58.06
#